data_491de56778459f9e84b8626b8198d116
#
_entry.id   491de56778459f9e84b8626b8198d116
#
_cell.length_a   1.000
_cell.length_b   1.000
_cell.length_c   1.000
_cell.angle_alpha   90.00
_cell.angle_beta   90.00
_cell.angle_gamma   90.00
#
_symmetry.space_group_name_H-M   'P 1'
#
loop_
_entity.id
_entity.type
_entity.pdbx_description
1 polymer ?
#
loop_
_entity_poly.entity_id
_entity_poly.type
_entity_poly.pdbx_seq_one_letter_code
_entity_poly.pdbx_strand_id
1 'polypeptide(L)'
;LRKFFAEKTNPLILIDFGGTQIFDTATVDTNILMLSKESNQLKTMACIVKEKVLNNLSDYFRLHSTNSQFISSESWGILSDIEQSIKAKIEAVGTPLKDWDINIYRGVLTGYNEAFIIDGKKKDELIAEDPKSAEIIRPILRGRDIKKYSYDFADLWIIYVPWHFPLHNDSSIKGASQAAEDEFKKQYSAIYNHLLKFKNELSNRNNAETGVRYEWYALQRWGSNYWEDFSKQKIVYIEIMTD
;
A
#
# COMPACT_ATOMS: atom_id res chain seq x y z
N LEU A 1 -11.76 -13.93 -11.43
CA LEU A 1 -13.02 -13.53 -12.06
C LEU A 1 -12.81 -13.10 -13.51
N ARG A 2 -11.87 -12.14 -13.82
CA ARG A 2 -11.57 -11.69 -15.20
C ARG A 2 -11.21 -12.84 -16.15
N LYS A 3 -10.41 -13.83 -15.71
CA LYS A 3 -10.09 -15.02 -16.50
C LYS A 3 -11.34 -15.77 -16.93
N PHE A 4 -12.29 -15.99 -16.01
CA PHE A 4 -13.55 -16.65 -16.31
C PHE A 4 -14.35 -15.88 -17.37
N PHE A 5 -14.50 -14.57 -17.22
CA PHE A 5 -15.22 -13.75 -18.19
C PHE A 5 -14.55 -13.76 -19.56
N ALA A 6 -13.22 -13.64 -19.62
CA ALA A 6 -12.49 -13.65 -20.88
C ALA A 6 -12.56 -15.00 -21.63
N GLU A 7 -12.49 -16.13 -20.88
CA GLU A 7 -12.37 -17.47 -21.47
C GLU A 7 -13.73 -18.19 -21.66
N LYS A 8 -14.75 -17.84 -20.84
CA LYS A 8 -16.01 -18.59 -20.74
C LYS A 8 -17.25 -17.78 -21.13
N THR A 9 -17.09 -16.51 -21.45
CA THR A 9 -18.18 -15.63 -21.83
C THR A 9 -17.74 -14.69 -22.95
N ASN A 10 -18.71 -14.01 -23.56
CA ASN A 10 -18.45 -12.91 -24.49
C ASN A 10 -18.81 -11.58 -23.80
N PRO A 11 -17.83 -10.78 -23.35
CA PRO A 11 -18.09 -9.44 -22.85
C PRO A 11 -18.59 -8.51 -23.96
N LEU A 12 -19.78 -7.95 -23.78
CA LEU A 12 -20.44 -7.10 -24.78
C LEU A 12 -20.24 -5.61 -24.46
N ILE A 13 -20.52 -5.25 -23.21
CA ILE A 13 -20.47 -3.86 -22.72
C ILE A 13 -19.74 -3.83 -21.38
N LEU A 14 -18.85 -2.83 -21.22
CA LEU A 14 -18.28 -2.46 -19.94
C LEU A 14 -18.38 -0.95 -19.75
N ILE A 15 -19.04 -0.52 -18.70
CA ILE A 15 -19.09 0.88 -18.27
C ILE A 15 -18.42 0.97 -16.91
N ASP A 16 -17.34 1.71 -16.82
CA ASP A 16 -16.58 1.98 -15.60
C ASP A 16 -16.89 3.40 -15.13
N PHE A 17 -17.33 3.55 -13.88
CA PHE A 17 -17.62 4.87 -13.34
C PHE A 17 -16.39 5.60 -12.76
N GLY A 18 -15.19 5.08 -13.00
CA GLY A 18 -13.92 5.78 -12.76
C GLY A 18 -13.69 6.20 -11.31
N GLY A 19 -14.16 5.39 -10.33
CA GLY A 19 -14.08 5.72 -8.90
C GLY A 19 -15.11 6.76 -8.43
N THR A 20 -16.03 7.21 -9.30
CA THR A 20 -17.13 8.10 -8.89
C THR A 20 -18.06 7.33 -7.95
N GLN A 21 -18.34 7.89 -6.78
CA GLN A 21 -19.32 7.33 -5.85
C GLN A 21 -20.74 7.38 -6.45
N ILE A 22 -21.31 6.20 -6.73
CA ILE A 22 -22.64 6.07 -7.32
C ILE A 22 -23.71 5.84 -6.25
N PHE A 23 -23.33 5.25 -5.12
CA PHE A 23 -24.25 4.97 -4.01
C PHE A 23 -23.95 5.88 -2.82
N ASP A 24 -24.97 6.48 -2.23
CA ASP A 24 -24.82 7.44 -1.11
C ASP A 24 -24.16 6.82 0.14
N THR A 25 -24.36 5.53 0.36
CA THR A 25 -23.96 4.83 1.59
C THR A 25 -22.80 3.84 1.40
N ALA A 26 -22.35 3.62 0.16
CA ALA A 26 -21.31 2.65 -0.14
C ALA A 26 -20.14 3.28 -0.90
N THR A 27 -18.94 3.13 -0.37
CA THR A 27 -17.69 3.54 -1.02
C THR A 27 -17.12 2.36 -1.80
N VAL A 28 -17.67 2.12 -3.00
CA VAL A 28 -17.26 1.03 -3.90
C VAL A 28 -17.05 1.55 -5.31
N ASP A 29 -16.05 1.02 -6.00
CA ASP A 29 -15.84 1.27 -7.42
C ASP A 29 -16.90 0.51 -8.21
N THR A 30 -17.83 1.25 -8.81
CA THR A 30 -18.98 0.68 -9.52
C THR A 30 -18.67 0.52 -11.00
N ASN A 31 -19.15 -0.59 -11.59
CA ASN A 31 -19.14 -0.80 -13.03
C ASN A 31 -20.39 -1.58 -13.49
N ILE A 32 -20.71 -1.48 -14.76
CA ILE A 32 -21.75 -2.28 -15.42
C ILE A 32 -21.07 -3.16 -16.45
N LEU A 33 -21.20 -4.49 -16.29
CA LEU A 33 -20.68 -5.48 -17.23
C LEU A 33 -21.83 -6.30 -17.80
N MET A 34 -21.99 -6.27 -19.13
CA MET A 34 -22.94 -7.11 -19.85
C MET A 34 -22.20 -8.22 -20.57
N LEU A 35 -22.66 -9.44 -20.41
CA LEU A 35 -22.05 -10.67 -20.95
C LEU A 35 -23.09 -11.51 -21.67
N SER A 36 -22.65 -12.30 -22.71
CA SER A 36 -23.39 -13.44 -23.21
C SER A 36 -22.64 -14.76 -22.93
N LYS A 37 -23.34 -15.89 -22.97
CA LYS A 37 -22.77 -17.25 -22.81
C LYS A 37 -22.13 -17.79 -24.09
N GLU A 38 -21.65 -16.93 -24.93
CA GLU A 38 -20.96 -17.27 -26.18
C GLU A 38 -19.45 -17.22 -26.00
N SER A 39 -18.72 -17.73 -26.99
CA SER A 39 -17.27 -17.54 -27.04
C SER A 39 -16.93 -16.07 -27.22
N ASN A 40 -15.91 -15.61 -26.55
CA ASN A 40 -15.44 -14.23 -26.59
C ASN A 40 -15.14 -13.79 -28.02
N GLN A 41 -15.86 -12.79 -28.51
CA GLN A 41 -15.70 -12.23 -29.85
C GLN A 41 -14.58 -11.19 -29.95
N LEU A 42 -13.86 -10.94 -28.83
CA LEU A 42 -12.78 -9.96 -28.73
C LEU A 42 -13.20 -8.52 -29.10
N LYS A 43 -14.46 -8.21 -28.84
CA LYS A 43 -15.09 -6.96 -29.26
C LYS A 43 -16.07 -6.48 -28.20
N THR A 44 -15.55 -5.80 -27.19
CA THR A 44 -16.34 -5.22 -26.10
C THR A 44 -16.44 -3.72 -26.30
N MET A 45 -17.64 -3.18 -26.32
CA MET A 45 -17.84 -1.73 -26.26
C MET A 45 -17.65 -1.26 -24.83
N ALA A 46 -16.68 -0.39 -24.59
CA ALA A 46 -16.35 0.04 -23.23
C ALA A 46 -16.17 1.57 -23.13
N CYS A 47 -16.57 2.15 -21.99
CA CYS A 47 -16.28 3.55 -21.69
C CYS A 47 -15.98 3.76 -20.21
N ILE A 48 -15.23 4.82 -19.91
CA ILE A 48 -15.05 5.35 -18.55
C ILE A 48 -15.91 6.60 -18.43
N VAL A 49 -16.74 6.64 -17.39
CA VAL A 49 -17.56 7.81 -17.08
C VAL A 49 -16.72 8.81 -16.31
N LYS A 50 -16.38 9.95 -16.93
CA LYS A 50 -15.57 11.02 -16.33
C LYS A 50 -16.41 12.15 -15.71
N GLU A 51 -17.71 12.15 -15.97
CA GLU A 51 -18.63 13.19 -15.50
C GLU A 51 -19.28 12.76 -14.18
N LYS A 52 -19.31 13.68 -13.22
CA LYS A 52 -19.93 13.45 -11.91
C LYS A 52 -21.46 13.40 -11.95
N VAL A 53 -22.06 14.05 -12.93
CA VAL A 53 -23.52 14.08 -13.11
C VAL A 53 -23.83 13.72 -14.55
N LEU A 54 -24.52 12.58 -14.74
CA LEU A 54 -24.96 12.13 -16.05
C LEU A 54 -26.45 12.43 -16.23
N ASN A 55 -26.77 13.17 -17.26
CA ASN A 55 -28.16 13.39 -17.66
C ASN A 55 -28.75 12.15 -18.38
N ASN A 56 -27.91 11.48 -19.19
CA ASN A 56 -28.31 10.31 -19.95
C ASN A 56 -27.09 9.37 -20.18
N LEU A 57 -27.07 8.23 -19.49
CA LEU A 57 -26.00 7.25 -19.61
C LEU A 57 -25.91 6.62 -21.01
N SER A 58 -27.06 6.40 -21.67
CA SER A 58 -27.09 5.80 -23.01
C SER A 58 -26.45 6.70 -24.06
N ASP A 59 -26.72 8.01 -24.01
CA ASP A 59 -26.13 8.97 -24.92
C ASP A 59 -24.64 9.14 -24.61
N TYR A 60 -24.25 9.20 -23.34
CA TYR A 60 -22.85 9.25 -22.95
C TYR A 60 -22.08 8.02 -23.49
N PHE A 61 -22.62 6.84 -23.25
CA PHE A 61 -22.02 5.58 -23.75
C PHE A 61 -21.88 5.59 -25.27
N ARG A 62 -22.90 5.99 -26.02
CA ARG A 62 -22.85 6.05 -27.48
C ARG A 62 -21.76 6.98 -28.01
N LEU A 63 -21.51 8.09 -27.32
CA LEU A 63 -20.54 9.12 -27.73
C LEU A 63 -19.11 8.79 -27.30
N HIS A 64 -18.92 8.10 -26.18
CA HIS A 64 -17.61 7.93 -25.54
C HIS A 64 -17.12 6.48 -25.49
N SER A 65 -17.91 5.50 -25.99
CA SER A 65 -17.46 4.13 -25.98
C SER A 65 -16.41 3.86 -27.05
N THR A 66 -15.45 3.01 -26.71
CA THR A 66 -14.40 2.50 -27.59
C THR A 66 -14.47 0.98 -27.65
N ASN A 67 -13.95 0.42 -28.74
CA ASN A 67 -13.84 -1.03 -28.86
C ASN A 67 -12.60 -1.52 -28.11
N SER A 68 -12.81 -2.38 -27.12
CA SER A 68 -11.76 -2.95 -26.28
C SER A 68 -11.73 -4.47 -26.40
N GLN A 69 -10.53 -5.06 -26.24
CA GLN A 69 -10.35 -6.51 -26.25
C GLN A 69 -9.95 -7.00 -24.88
N PHE A 70 -10.81 -7.79 -24.25
CA PHE A 70 -10.58 -8.37 -22.94
C PHE A 70 -10.31 -9.86 -23.06
N ILE A 71 -9.04 -10.19 -23.30
CA ILE A 71 -8.60 -11.54 -23.72
C ILE A 71 -8.02 -12.39 -22.59
N SER A 72 -7.73 -11.81 -21.43
CA SER A 72 -6.98 -12.51 -20.38
C SER A 72 -7.45 -12.14 -18.95
N SER A 73 -6.77 -12.70 -17.98
CA SER A 73 -6.92 -12.35 -16.55
C SER A 73 -6.25 -11.03 -16.16
N GLU A 74 -5.47 -10.43 -17.05
CA GLU A 74 -4.78 -9.18 -16.84
C GLU A 74 -5.74 -8.00 -16.61
N SER A 75 -5.21 -6.83 -16.34
CA SER A 75 -6.04 -5.64 -16.12
C SER A 75 -6.78 -5.28 -17.42
N TRP A 76 -8.09 -5.12 -17.33
CA TRP A 76 -8.93 -4.69 -18.44
C TRP A 76 -8.88 -3.16 -18.54
N GLY A 77 -8.00 -2.66 -19.40
CA GLY A 77 -7.88 -1.22 -19.66
C GLY A 77 -8.86 -0.78 -20.77
N ILE A 78 -9.61 0.26 -20.49
CA ILE A 78 -10.45 0.93 -21.48
C ILE A 78 -9.59 2.05 -22.09
N LEU A 79 -9.07 1.81 -23.28
CA LEU A 79 -8.12 2.70 -23.96
C LEU A 79 -8.66 3.15 -25.29
N SER A 80 -8.42 4.40 -25.65
CA SER A 80 -8.65 4.90 -27.02
C SER A 80 -7.69 4.23 -28.02
N ASP A 81 -7.97 4.32 -29.29
CA ASP A 81 -7.13 3.74 -30.34
C ASP A 81 -5.67 4.27 -30.29
N ILE A 82 -5.51 5.54 -29.94
CA ILE A 82 -4.19 6.17 -29.78
C ILE A 82 -3.45 5.55 -28.58
N GLU A 83 -4.12 5.42 -27.43
CA GLU A 83 -3.54 4.82 -26.24
C GLU A 83 -3.20 3.34 -26.45
N GLN A 84 -4.06 2.60 -27.16
CA GLN A 84 -3.78 1.21 -27.55
C GLN A 84 -2.54 1.13 -28.44
N SER A 85 -2.41 2.02 -29.43
CA SER A 85 -1.23 2.08 -30.29
C SER A 85 0.05 2.41 -29.52
N ILE A 86 -0.01 3.35 -28.56
CA ILE A 86 1.13 3.70 -27.69
C ILE A 86 1.49 2.50 -26.81
N LYS A 87 0.50 1.87 -26.18
CA LYS A 87 0.70 0.66 -25.35
C LYS A 87 1.39 -0.44 -26.16
N ALA A 88 0.88 -0.76 -27.34
CA ALA A 88 1.46 -1.78 -28.21
C ALA A 88 2.93 -1.47 -28.58
N LYS A 89 3.27 -0.21 -28.86
CA LYS A 89 4.66 0.20 -29.13
C LYS A 89 5.56 0.03 -27.90
N ILE A 90 5.08 0.40 -26.71
CA ILE A 90 5.83 0.24 -25.46
C ILE A 90 6.08 -1.25 -25.20
N GLU A 91 5.04 -2.09 -25.33
CA GLU A 91 5.13 -3.53 -25.08
C GLU A 91 6.03 -4.27 -26.09
N ALA A 92 6.12 -3.77 -27.32
CA ALA A 92 6.97 -4.35 -28.34
C ALA A 92 8.48 -4.18 -28.09
N VAL A 93 8.89 -3.14 -27.36
CA VAL A 93 10.30 -2.81 -27.10
C VAL A 93 10.68 -2.83 -25.61
N GLY A 94 9.69 -2.75 -24.74
CA GLY A 94 9.89 -2.70 -23.28
C GLY A 94 10.05 -4.08 -22.67
N THR A 95 10.81 -4.16 -21.58
CA THR A 95 10.84 -5.33 -20.72
C THR A 95 9.81 -5.14 -19.59
N PRO A 96 8.83 -6.04 -19.43
CA PRO A 96 7.86 -5.95 -18.33
C PRO A 96 8.54 -5.91 -16.96
N LEU A 97 8.03 -5.07 -16.06
CA LEU A 97 8.61 -4.90 -14.72
C LEU A 97 8.69 -6.22 -13.93
N LYS A 98 7.77 -7.14 -14.16
CA LYS A 98 7.77 -8.49 -13.54
C LYS A 98 8.98 -9.36 -13.95
N ASP A 99 9.61 -9.02 -15.09
CA ASP A 99 10.76 -9.75 -15.62
C ASP A 99 12.10 -9.09 -15.23
N TRP A 100 12.05 -8.01 -14.44
CA TRP A 100 13.23 -7.37 -13.87
C TRP A 100 13.67 -8.11 -12.61
N ASP A 101 14.97 -8.13 -12.34
CA ASP A 101 15.51 -8.63 -11.07
C ASP A 101 15.37 -7.59 -9.96
N ILE A 102 14.12 -7.35 -9.56
CA ILE A 102 13.76 -6.39 -8.51
C ILE A 102 12.74 -6.98 -7.55
N ASN A 103 12.74 -6.45 -6.34
CA ASN A 103 11.71 -6.71 -5.34
C ASN A 103 10.91 -5.43 -5.07
N ILE A 104 9.60 -5.55 -4.92
CA ILE A 104 8.71 -4.43 -4.61
C ILE A 104 8.14 -4.67 -3.21
N TYR A 105 8.44 -3.75 -2.30
CA TYR A 105 8.04 -3.85 -0.90
C TYR A 105 7.17 -2.68 -0.48
N ARG A 106 6.34 -2.91 0.52
CA ARG A 106 5.66 -1.85 1.26
C ARG A 106 6.61 -1.22 2.28
N GLY A 107 6.29 0.00 2.70
CA GLY A 107 6.88 0.62 3.87
C GLY A 107 6.44 -0.05 5.17
N VAL A 108 6.95 0.44 6.28
CA VAL A 108 6.54 0.00 7.62
C VAL A 108 5.11 0.47 7.94
N LEU A 109 4.39 -0.31 8.74
CA LEU A 109 3.10 0.06 9.28
C LEU A 109 3.22 0.17 10.80
N THR A 110 3.00 1.35 11.34
CA THR A 110 3.10 1.60 12.80
C THR A 110 1.88 1.06 13.55
N GLY A 111 0.71 1.17 12.92
CA GLY A 111 -0.59 0.95 13.55
C GLY A 111 -1.06 2.12 14.42
N TYR A 112 -0.15 3.01 14.85
CA TYR A 112 -0.45 4.26 15.55
C TYR A 112 0.74 5.23 15.39
N ASN A 113 0.63 6.19 14.49
CA ASN A 113 1.74 7.04 14.07
C ASN A 113 2.28 7.93 15.19
N GLU A 114 1.40 8.45 16.05
CA GLU A 114 1.72 9.39 17.12
C GLU A 114 2.72 8.82 18.14
N ALA A 115 2.73 7.50 18.32
CA ALA A 115 3.68 6.84 19.20
C ALA A 115 5.06 6.60 18.55
N PHE A 116 5.08 6.33 17.24
CA PHE A 116 6.29 5.87 16.56
C PHE A 116 6.96 6.92 15.68
N ILE A 117 6.21 7.94 15.21
CA ILE A 117 6.77 9.00 14.35
C ILE A 117 6.98 10.24 15.20
N ILE A 118 8.25 10.62 15.36
CA ILE A 118 8.70 11.72 16.19
C ILE A 118 9.45 12.76 15.36
N ASP A 119 9.52 14.00 15.83
CA ASP A 119 10.36 15.04 15.24
C ASP A 119 11.82 14.95 15.71
N GLY A 120 12.72 15.74 15.08
CA GLY A 120 14.13 15.78 15.42
C GLY A 120 14.39 16.19 16.86
N LYS A 121 13.58 17.12 17.41
CA LYS A 121 13.70 17.54 18.81
C LYS A 121 13.45 16.38 19.76
N LYS A 122 12.36 15.64 19.53
CA LYS A 122 12.00 14.47 20.36
C LYS A 122 13.02 13.34 20.24
N LYS A 123 13.55 13.13 19.02
CA LYS A 123 14.67 12.21 18.79
C LYS A 123 15.88 12.57 19.66
N ASP A 124 16.29 13.85 19.66
CA ASP A 124 17.45 14.30 20.39
C ASP A 124 17.24 14.19 21.93
N GLU A 125 16.03 14.47 22.42
CA GLU A 125 15.65 14.25 23.80
C GLU A 125 15.80 12.78 24.23
N LEU A 126 15.27 11.84 23.44
CA LEU A 126 15.32 10.41 23.74
C LEU A 126 16.76 9.86 23.69
N ILE A 127 17.58 10.35 22.74
CA ILE A 127 19.00 9.96 22.67
C ILE A 127 19.82 10.54 23.82
N ALA A 128 19.51 11.76 24.27
CA ALA A 128 20.17 12.37 25.41
C ALA A 128 19.83 11.65 26.73
N GLU A 129 18.57 11.16 26.88
CA GLU A 129 18.13 10.39 28.02
C GLU A 129 18.75 8.98 28.05
N ASP A 130 18.78 8.32 26.88
CA ASP A 130 19.36 6.98 26.70
C ASP A 130 20.04 6.90 25.34
N PRO A 131 21.39 7.00 25.27
CA PRO A 131 22.14 6.98 24.01
C PRO A 131 21.86 5.74 23.13
N LYS A 132 21.46 4.62 23.73
CA LYS A 132 21.12 3.40 23.02
C LYS A 132 19.87 3.57 22.13
N SER A 133 19.04 4.56 22.42
CA SER A 133 17.87 4.93 21.59
C SER A 133 18.26 5.20 20.13
N ALA A 134 19.47 5.69 19.87
CA ALA A 134 19.94 5.95 18.51
C ALA A 134 20.01 4.69 17.63
N GLU A 135 20.13 3.50 18.23
CA GLU A 135 20.19 2.24 17.50
C GLU A 135 18.89 1.88 16.80
N ILE A 136 17.76 2.41 17.27
CA ILE A 136 16.42 2.06 16.75
C ILE A 136 15.62 3.27 16.25
N ILE A 137 16.20 4.45 16.18
CA ILE A 137 15.59 5.62 15.57
C ILE A 137 16.15 5.79 14.15
N ARG A 138 15.26 5.88 13.14
CA ARG A 138 15.62 5.99 11.73
C ARG A 138 14.86 7.15 11.07
N PRO A 139 15.46 7.83 10.07
CA PRO A 139 14.72 8.82 9.28
C PRO A 139 13.58 8.14 8.50
N ILE A 140 12.45 8.83 8.37
CA ILE A 140 11.29 8.34 7.61
C ILE A 140 10.81 9.40 6.64
N LEU A 141 10.36 8.95 5.45
CA LEU A 141 9.63 9.75 4.47
C LEU A 141 8.16 9.31 4.45
N ARG A 142 7.26 10.28 4.46
CA ARG A 142 5.84 10.05 4.18
C ARG A 142 5.61 10.16 2.68
N GLY A 143 4.50 9.66 2.15
CA GLY A 143 4.17 9.77 0.73
C GLY A 143 4.26 11.20 0.21
N ARG A 144 3.75 12.20 0.94
CA ARG A 144 3.81 13.63 0.57
C ARG A 144 5.23 14.24 0.53
N ASP A 145 6.19 13.61 1.17
CA ASP A 145 7.58 14.07 1.20
C ASP A 145 8.36 13.58 -0.04
N ILE A 146 7.78 12.64 -0.80
CA ILE A 146 8.36 12.08 -2.03
C ILE A 146 7.93 12.94 -3.21
N LYS A 147 8.90 13.39 -4.01
CA LYS A 147 8.70 14.21 -5.20
C LYS A 147 9.22 13.47 -6.43
N LYS A 148 8.92 14.00 -7.61
CA LYS A 148 9.47 13.48 -8.87
C LYS A 148 11.00 13.66 -8.85
N TYR A 149 11.74 12.56 -8.72
CA TYR A 149 13.21 12.49 -8.69
C TYR A 149 13.90 13.12 -7.48
N SER A 150 13.16 13.47 -6.40
CA SER A 150 13.70 14.04 -5.19
C SER A 150 12.80 13.74 -3.98
N TYR A 151 13.17 14.23 -2.81
CA TYR A 151 12.33 14.19 -1.62
C TYR A 151 12.61 15.43 -0.75
N ASP A 152 11.61 15.82 0.04
CA ASP A 152 11.69 16.88 1.04
C ASP A 152 11.73 16.23 2.42
N PHE A 153 12.88 16.19 3.08
CA PHE A 153 12.98 15.62 4.42
C PHE A 153 12.34 16.56 5.45
N ALA A 154 11.27 16.13 6.07
CA ALA A 154 10.49 16.93 7.03
C ALA A 154 10.99 16.81 8.49
N ASP A 155 12.23 16.37 8.70
CA ASP A 155 12.83 16.09 10.03
C ASP A 155 11.96 15.15 10.88
N LEU A 156 11.44 14.09 10.23
CA LEU A 156 10.67 13.05 10.90
C LEU A 156 11.47 11.76 11.02
N TRP A 157 11.29 11.13 12.16
CA TRP A 157 12.02 9.95 12.55
C TRP A 157 11.06 8.87 13.04
N ILE A 158 11.34 7.62 12.71
CA ILE A 158 10.58 6.48 13.20
C ILE A 158 11.35 5.75 14.31
N ILE A 159 10.65 5.44 15.39
CA ILE A 159 11.10 4.49 16.38
C ILE A 159 10.85 3.09 15.80
N TYR A 160 11.92 2.44 15.34
CA TYR A 160 11.84 1.18 14.59
C TYR A 160 12.00 -0.01 15.54
N VAL A 161 10.88 -0.56 16.01
CA VAL A 161 10.82 -1.68 16.96
C VAL A 161 10.23 -2.92 16.26
N PRO A 162 11.04 -3.90 15.87
CA PRO A 162 10.58 -5.19 15.37
C PRO A 162 9.72 -5.96 16.38
N TRP A 163 9.01 -6.99 15.92
CA TRP A 163 8.34 -7.93 16.82
C TRP A 163 9.37 -8.64 17.70
N HIS A 164 9.02 -8.89 18.94
CA HIS A 164 9.86 -9.54 19.96
C HIS A 164 11.19 -8.82 20.28
N PHE A 165 11.30 -7.54 19.88
CA PHE A 165 12.51 -6.76 20.14
C PHE A 165 12.77 -6.59 21.65
N PRO A 166 14.02 -6.73 22.14
CA PRO A 166 15.27 -6.95 21.40
C PRO A 166 15.60 -8.44 21.13
N LEU A 167 14.70 -9.36 21.46
CA LEU A 167 14.88 -10.81 21.26
C LEU A 167 14.37 -11.30 19.90
N HIS A 168 14.22 -10.41 18.92
CA HIS A 168 13.59 -10.68 17.61
C HIS A 168 14.33 -11.72 16.74
N ASN A 169 15.56 -12.05 17.08
CA ASN A 169 16.34 -13.11 16.42
C ASN A 169 16.15 -14.50 17.06
N ASP A 170 15.43 -14.58 18.18
CA ASP A 170 15.13 -15.87 18.83
C ASP A 170 13.92 -16.52 18.16
N SER A 171 14.18 -17.51 17.33
CA SER A 171 13.16 -18.25 16.60
C SER A 171 12.23 -19.11 17.49
N SER A 172 12.55 -19.27 18.78
CA SER A 172 11.71 -20.00 19.72
C SER A 172 10.48 -19.18 20.18
N ILE A 173 10.54 -17.85 20.09
CA ILE A 173 9.44 -16.96 20.44
C ILE A 173 8.38 -17.02 19.33
N LYS A 174 7.16 -17.47 19.67
CA LYS A 174 6.07 -17.67 18.70
C LYS A 174 4.90 -16.68 18.85
N GLY A 175 4.97 -15.77 19.81
CA GLY A 175 3.93 -14.80 20.11
C GLY A 175 4.44 -13.72 21.04
N ALA A 176 3.56 -12.81 21.49
CA ALA A 176 3.94 -11.76 22.41
C ALA A 176 4.65 -12.33 23.65
N SER A 177 5.81 -11.77 23.98
CA SER A 177 6.75 -12.29 24.98
C SER A 177 6.98 -11.29 26.11
N GLN A 178 6.67 -11.68 27.34
CA GLN A 178 6.99 -10.86 28.50
C GLN A 178 8.52 -10.70 28.69
N ALA A 179 9.29 -11.73 28.37
CA ALA A 179 10.75 -11.67 28.43
C ALA A 179 11.31 -10.61 27.46
N ALA A 180 10.74 -10.49 26.25
CA ALA A 180 11.12 -9.45 25.28
C ALA A 180 10.76 -8.05 25.82
N GLU A 181 9.59 -7.87 26.44
CA GLU A 181 9.18 -6.59 27.03
C GLU A 181 10.11 -6.20 28.18
N ASP A 182 10.44 -7.12 29.08
CA ASP A 182 11.31 -6.87 30.21
C ASP A 182 12.73 -6.47 29.73
N GLU A 183 13.26 -7.16 28.75
CA GLU A 183 14.56 -6.86 28.17
C GLU A 183 14.55 -5.53 27.38
N PHE A 184 13.46 -5.23 26.65
CA PHE A 184 13.29 -3.94 25.99
C PHE A 184 13.27 -2.78 26.97
N LYS A 185 12.49 -2.91 28.04
CA LYS A 185 12.42 -1.90 29.12
C LYS A 185 13.78 -1.65 29.77
N LYS A 186 14.57 -2.70 29.95
CA LYS A 186 15.91 -2.63 30.57
C LYS A 186 16.92 -1.98 29.62
N GLN A 187 16.93 -2.36 28.34
CA GLN A 187 17.95 -1.92 27.39
C GLN A 187 17.65 -0.58 26.72
N TYR A 188 16.37 -0.20 26.57
CA TYR A 188 15.91 0.99 25.84
C TYR A 188 14.89 1.77 26.65
N SER A 189 15.29 2.14 27.88
CA SER A 189 14.38 2.70 28.89
C SER A 189 13.69 3.99 28.44
N ALA A 190 14.38 4.89 27.74
CA ALA A 190 13.81 6.14 27.25
C ALA A 190 12.71 5.88 26.21
N ILE A 191 12.99 4.99 25.23
CA ILE A 191 12.00 4.60 24.22
C ILE A 191 10.81 3.86 24.84
N TYR A 192 11.07 2.92 25.76
CA TYR A 192 10.01 2.21 26.48
C TYR A 192 9.07 3.18 27.22
N ASN A 193 9.64 4.13 27.98
CA ASN A 193 8.87 5.14 28.71
C ASN A 193 8.11 6.08 27.76
N HIS A 194 8.66 6.40 26.61
CA HIS A 194 7.96 7.16 25.57
C HIS A 194 6.73 6.40 25.05
N LEU A 195 6.90 5.14 24.62
CA LEU A 195 5.82 4.31 24.08
C LEU A 195 4.77 3.97 25.16
N LEU A 196 5.18 3.84 26.43
CA LEU A 196 4.28 3.56 27.54
C LEU A 196 3.17 4.62 27.70
N LYS A 197 3.42 5.86 27.29
CA LYS A 197 2.42 6.94 27.29
C LYS A 197 1.24 6.66 26.34
N PHE A 198 1.45 5.80 25.35
CA PHE A 198 0.49 5.41 24.33
C PHE A 198 0.05 3.94 24.47
N LYS A 199 0.31 3.31 25.63
CA LYS A 199 0.09 1.86 25.80
C LYS A 199 -1.37 1.47 25.53
N ASN A 200 -2.32 2.30 25.91
CA ASN A 200 -3.74 2.02 25.68
C ASN A 200 -4.07 1.96 24.17
N GLU A 201 -3.67 2.97 23.43
CA GLU A 201 -3.91 3.07 21.98
C GLU A 201 -3.17 1.95 21.24
N LEU A 202 -1.91 1.71 21.61
CA LEU A 202 -1.07 0.67 21.03
C LEU A 202 -1.62 -0.74 21.28
N SER A 203 -2.15 -1.00 22.47
CA SER A 203 -2.73 -2.31 22.80
C SER A 203 -4.04 -2.57 22.04
N ASN A 204 -4.81 -1.53 21.74
CA ASN A 204 -6.12 -1.63 21.10
C ASN A 204 -6.11 -1.43 19.58
N ARG A 205 -4.96 -1.12 18.95
CA ARG A 205 -4.88 -0.81 17.50
C ARG A 205 -5.23 -1.97 16.58
N ASN A 206 -5.01 -3.22 17.02
CA ASN A 206 -5.36 -4.44 16.30
C ASN A 206 -5.52 -5.60 17.30
N ASN A 207 -6.70 -5.74 17.84
CA ASN A 207 -6.99 -6.70 18.92
C ASN A 207 -6.78 -8.17 18.53
N ALA A 208 -6.79 -8.50 17.22
CA ALA A 208 -6.56 -9.87 16.75
C ALA A 208 -5.08 -10.27 16.78
N GLU A 209 -4.17 -9.32 16.77
CA GLU A 209 -2.72 -9.58 16.65
C GLU A 209 -1.89 -8.99 17.79
N THR A 210 -2.22 -7.78 18.26
CA THR A 210 -1.46 -7.09 19.34
C THR A 210 -1.64 -7.80 20.65
N GLY A 211 -0.54 -8.09 21.35
CA GLY A 211 -0.55 -8.89 22.57
C GLY A 211 -0.71 -10.40 22.36
N VAL A 212 -0.93 -10.84 21.13
CA VAL A 212 -1.06 -12.24 20.74
C VAL A 212 0.13 -12.67 19.87
N ARG A 213 0.33 -12.01 18.75
CA ARG A 213 1.41 -12.31 17.79
C ARG A 213 2.68 -11.51 18.05
N TYR A 214 2.53 -10.28 18.57
CA TYR A 214 3.63 -9.37 18.88
C TYR A 214 3.25 -8.47 20.06
N GLU A 215 4.25 -7.89 20.68
CA GLU A 215 4.12 -7.03 21.84
C GLU A 215 3.42 -5.71 21.49
N TRP A 216 2.74 -5.11 22.45
CA TRP A 216 2.02 -3.84 22.29
C TRP A 216 2.92 -2.69 21.80
N TYR A 217 4.21 -2.72 22.13
CA TYR A 217 5.20 -1.69 21.79
C TYR A 217 5.88 -1.90 20.43
N ALA A 218 5.66 -3.03 19.75
CA ALA A 218 6.28 -3.31 18.46
C ALA A 218 5.51 -2.67 17.29
N LEU A 219 6.15 -2.45 16.16
CA LEU A 219 5.50 -2.02 14.92
C LEU A 219 4.49 -3.06 14.43
N GLN A 220 3.35 -2.64 13.89
CA GLN A 220 2.34 -3.57 13.37
C GLN A 220 2.87 -4.40 12.19
N ARG A 221 3.66 -3.78 11.30
CA ARG A 221 4.40 -4.45 10.22
C ARG A 221 5.77 -3.78 10.09
N TRP A 222 6.82 -4.51 10.37
CA TRP A 222 8.18 -3.98 10.41
C TRP A 222 9.05 -4.41 9.20
N GLY A 223 8.50 -5.24 8.29
CA GLY A 223 9.22 -5.68 7.11
C GLY A 223 10.18 -6.84 7.36
N SER A 224 9.79 -7.84 8.15
CA SER A 224 10.65 -8.95 8.63
C SER A 224 11.50 -9.63 7.54
N ASN A 225 11.00 -9.72 6.32
CA ASN A 225 11.68 -10.40 5.22
C ASN A 225 12.54 -9.47 4.35
N TYR A 226 12.49 -8.15 4.57
CA TYR A 226 13.16 -7.15 3.70
C TYR A 226 13.60 -5.89 4.46
N TRP A 227 13.63 -5.92 5.79
CA TRP A 227 14.01 -4.76 6.60
C TRP A 227 15.43 -4.24 6.29
N GLU A 228 16.35 -5.14 5.91
CA GLU A 228 17.71 -4.79 5.50
C GLU A 228 17.73 -3.93 4.23
N ASP A 229 16.73 -4.09 3.35
CA ASP A 229 16.62 -3.35 2.10
C ASP A 229 16.27 -1.87 2.34
N PHE A 230 15.76 -1.52 3.54
CA PHE A 230 15.54 -0.12 3.89
C PHE A 230 16.82 0.72 3.96
N SER A 231 17.99 0.10 4.16
CA SER A 231 19.29 0.78 4.16
C SER A 231 20.02 0.71 2.82
N LYS A 232 19.53 -0.06 1.85
CA LYS A 232 20.14 -0.19 0.52
C LYS A 232 19.68 0.92 -0.44
N GLN A 233 20.42 1.09 -1.53
CA GLN A 233 19.97 1.93 -2.64
C GLN A 233 18.67 1.41 -3.21
N LYS A 234 17.67 2.28 -3.36
CA LYS A 234 16.32 1.90 -3.79
C LYS A 234 15.58 3.04 -4.46
N ILE A 235 14.55 2.69 -5.21
CA ILE A 235 13.55 3.64 -5.70
C ILE A 235 12.43 3.70 -4.67
N VAL A 236 12.04 4.90 -4.27
CA VAL A 236 10.90 5.13 -3.38
C VAL A 236 9.79 5.80 -4.17
N TYR A 237 8.57 5.30 -4.02
CA TYR A 237 7.40 5.86 -4.69
C TYR A 237 6.19 5.86 -3.75
N ILE A 238 5.20 6.69 -4.06
CA ILE A 238 3.95 6.76 -3.30
C ILE A 238 2.96 5.70 -3.82
N GLU A 239 2.24 5.05 -2.91
CA GLU A 239 1.25 4.02 -3.26
C GLU A 239 0.00 4.63 -3.90
N ILE A 240 -0.43 5.80 -3.43
CA ILE A 240 -1.60 6.52 -3.94
C ILE A 240 -1.12 7.83 -4.55
N MET A 241 -1.21 7.93 -5.86
CA MET A 241 -0.96 9.19 -6.59
C MET A 241 -2.28 9.97 -6.65
N THR A 242 -2.26 11.18 -6.08
CA THR A 242 -3.30 12.18 -6.33
C THR A 242 -2.75 13.14 -7.38
N ASP A 243 -3.54 13.40 -8.43
CA ASP A 243 -3.23 14.37 -9.47
C ASP A 243 -3.06 15.79 -8.88
#